data_e1e770ed5a2fcc6669739699396a7a22
#
_entry.id   e1e770ed5a2fcc6669739699396a7a22
#
_cell.length_a   1.000
_cell.length_b   1.000
_cell.length_c   1.000
_cell.angle_alpha   90.00
_cell.angle_beta   90.00
_cell.angle_gamma   90.00
#
_symmetry.space_group_name_H-M   'P 1'
#
loop_
_entity.id
_entity.type
_entity.pdbx_description
1 polymer ?
#
loop_
_entity_poly.entity_id
_entity_poly.type
_entity_poly.pdbx_seq_one_letter_code
_entity_poly.pdbx_strand_id
1 'polypeptide(L)'
;LRPEFGGGVIALRNLDKMEKYKSAEFAAVALDEVTLNPLSVFNWLRFRLRWPGIDRPKFLGATNPGGIGHTWVKNYWHDHKFPPELETIRDQFVLVKAKSSDNPHLPAGYHDRLLTLPPDMARMVGRGDWNVYTGQYFPQFEESRHVLKAADAVKLLKPWHTRWISGDWGFEHPACWHWHAKDEHNRVITYDEIWNRRVGEIEWGQLITAREAQWKARFGEGYRPLQSFPFSWDAGKLSPRSRPKYPKSIVQLVSDALGAGIPKPHPADSTPGSRMSGYRLMAQLLDTDHWKISDSCPRLIECLPTLIRDEDDTESVLKVDYAEGDTIGDDPADSARMGIQHMLGSPVKPKSVQLEERFQSVRRTFAKPTEAASGTDFWTRFGGKKVE
;
A
#
# COMPACT_ATOMS: atom_id res chain seq x y z
N LEU A 1 -8.20 17.49 39.72
CA LEU A 1 -9.14 16.61 40.44
C LEU A 1 -9.31 17.13 41.89
N ARG A 2 -10.45 16.92 42.49
CA ARG A 2 -10.65 17.27 43.90
C ARG A 2 -9.76 16.41 44.81
N PRO A 3 -9.38 16.91 46.01
CA PRO A 3 -8.50 16.16 46.93
C PRO A 3 -9.00 14.76 47.26
N GLU A 4 -10.33 14.57 47.43
CA GLU A 4 -10.96 13.26 47.63
C GLU A 4 -10.73 12.24 46.55
N PHE A 5 -10.35 12.70 45.30
CA PHE A 5 -9.97 11.88 44.18
C PHE A 5 -8.45 11.90 43.93
N GLY A 6 -7.66 12.14 44.99
CA GLY A 6 -6.20 12.11 44.93
C GLY A 6 -5.54 13.42 44.47
N GLY A 7 -6.29 14.49 44.21
CA GLY A 7 -5.75 15.84 43.90
C GLY A 7 -4.96 15.96 42.60
N GLY A 8 -5.00 14.97 41.71
CA GLY A 8 -4.24 14.96 40.44
C GLY A 8 -4.71 16.03 39.44
N VAL A 9 -3.88 16.32 38.46
CA VAL A 9 -4.16 17.25 37.36
C VAL A 9 -4.47 16.47 36.09
N ILE A 10 -5.60 16.78 35.45
CA ILE A 10 -5.91 16.33 34.10
C ILE A 10 -5.57 17.49 33.16
N ALA A 11 -4.65 17.26 32.24
CA ALA A 11 -4.28 18.22 31.22
C ALA A 11 -4.83 17.80 29.85
N LEU A 12 -5.75 18.59 29.29
CA LEU A 12 -6.22 18.39 27.93
C LEU A 12 -5.21 19.00 26.95
N ARG A 13 -4.78 18.22 25.98
CA ARG A 13 -3.69 18.57 25.07
C ARG A 13 -4.02 18.08 23.66
N ASN A 14 -3.34 18.65 22.65
CA ASN A 14 -3.33 18.19 21.28
C ASN A 14 -1.96 17.60 20.89
N LEU A 15 -1.91 16.86 19.79
CA LEU A 15 -0.71 16.19 19.31
C LEU A 15 -0.10 16.87 18.06
N ASP A 16 -0.40 18.16 17.83
CA ASP A 16 0.12 18.92 16.68
C ASP A 16 1.65 19.03 16.66
N LYS A 17 2.30 19.03 17.84
CA LYS A 17 3.76 19.07 17.98
C LYS A 17 4.19 18.21 19.17
N MET A 18 4.82 17.09 18.87
CA MET A 18 5.29 16.13 19.88
C MET A 18 6.37 16.71 20.80
N GLU A 19 7.15 17.68 20.33
CA GLU A 19 8.19 18.35 21.10
C GLU A 19 7.67 19.04 22.37
N LYS A 20 6.40 19.44 22.38
CA LYS A 20 5.74 20.01 23.58
C LYS A 20 5.80 19.08 24.81
N TYR A 21 5.94 17.77 24.56
CA TYR A 21 5.98 16.74 25.61
C TYR A 21 7.40 16.24 25.91
N LYS A 22 8.43 16.92 25.41
CA LYS A 22 9.82 16.43 25.43
C LYS A 22 10.38 16.13 26.82
N SER A 23 9.90 16.77 27.86
CA SER A 23 10.31 16.51 29.25
C SER A 23 9.13 16.17 30.15
N ALA A 24 7.98 15.90 29.58
CA ALA A 24 6.79 15.57 30.35
C ALA A 24 6.89 14.17 30.99
N GLU A 25 6.23 14.03 32.14
CA GLU A 25 6.04 12.77 32.86
C GLU A 25 4.57 12.62 33.18
N PHE A 26 4.04 11.45 32.94
CA PHE A 26 2.61 11.19 33.13
C PHE A 26 2.39 9.92 33.97
N ALA A 27 1.40 9.95 34.86
CA ALA A 27 0.88 8.79 35.55
C ALA A 27 -0.05 7.97 34.64
N ALA A 28 -0.75 8.65 33.76
CA ALA A 28 -1.59 8.04 32.72
C ALA A 28 -1.66 8.96 31.49
N VAL A 29 -1.85 8.36 30.34
CA VAL A 29 -2.16 9.02 29.07
C VAL A 29 -3.46 8.43 28.54
N ALA A 30 -4.43 9.26 28.17
CA ALA A 30 -5.59 8.88 27.41
C ALA A 30 -5.50 9.53 26.03
N LEU A 31 -5.61 8.72 24.97
CA LEU A 31 -5.57 9.17 23.58
C LEU A 31 -6.88 8.78 22.91
N ASP A 32 -7.60 9.79 22.46
CA ASP A 32 -8.79 9.60 21.64
C ASP A 32 -8.39 9.44 20.17
N GLU A 33 -9.16 8.69 19.41
CA GLU A 33 -8.93 8.36 18.00
C GLU A 33 -7.49 7.87 17.73
N VAL A 34 -7.07 6.84 18.45
CA VAL A 34 -5.71 6.29 18.38
C VAL A 34 -5.29 5.96 16.95
N THR A 35 -6.19 5.42 16.15
CA THR A 35 -5.91 5.04 14.75
C THR A 35 -5.66 6.22 13.80
N LEU A 36 -5.96 7.44 14.20
CA LEU A 36 -5.58 8.63 13.43
C LEU A 36 -4.10 9.01 13.62
N ASN A 37 -3.37 8.28 14.46
CA ASN A 37 -1.99 8.60 14.78
C ASN A 37 -1.04 7.47 14.34
N PRO A 38 0.17 7.80 13.87
CA PRO A 38 1.20 6.81 13.57
C PRO A 38 1.73 6.16 14.86
N LEU A 39 2.32 4.96 14.75
CA LEU A 39 2.90 4.22 15.87
C LEU A 39 3.97 5.02 16.63
N SER A 40 4.68 5.90 15.94
CA SER A 40 5.69 6.79 16.53
C SER A 40 5.11 7.67 17.64
N VAL A 41 3.87 8.15 17.50
CA VAL A 41 3.15 8.93 18.51
C VAL A 41 2.88 8.08 19.76
N PHE A 42 2.38 6.84 19.57
CA PHE A 42 2.18 5.91 20.69
C PHE A 42 3.48 5.62 21.42
N ASN A 43 4.54 5.28 20.70
CA ASN A 43 5.85 5.00 21.29
C ASN A 43 6.39 6.22 22.06
N TRP A 44 6.25 7.42 21.50
CA TRP A 44 6.66 8.65 22.15
C TRP A 44 5.90 8.88 23.46
N LEU A 45 4.57 8.73 23.46
CA LEU A 45 3.75 8.91 24.65
C LEU A 45 4.03 7.83 25.71
N ARG A 46 4.22 6.58 25.26
CA ARG A 46 4.56 5.47 26.16
C ARG A 46 5.84 5.72 26.95
N PHE A 47 6.86 6.32 26.36
CA PHE A 47 8.09 6.70 27.07
C PHE A 47 7.91 7.84 28.10
N ARG A 48 6.78 8.52 28.11
CA ARG A 48 6.42 9.56 29.08
C ARG A 48 5.62 9.02 30.25
N LEU A 49 5.21 7.77 30.21
CA LEU A 49 4.53 7.06 31.30
C LEU A 49 5.56 6.64 32.35
N ARG A 50 6.02 7.61 33.14
CA ARG A 50 7.10 7.43 34.14
C ARG A 50 6.92 8.36 35.34
N TRP A 51 5.69 8.49 35.84
CA TRP A 51 5.44 9.33 37.01
C TRP A 51 5.98 8.68 38.27
N PRO A 52 6.78 9.39 39.11
CA PRO A 52 7.31 8.86 40.37
C PRO A 52 6.20 8.35 41.29
N GLY A 53 6.39 7.16 41.87
CA GLY A 53 5.45 6.56 42.80
C GLY A 53 4.25 5.86 42.16
N ILE A 54 4.21 5.73 40.82
CA ILE A 54 3.24 4.94 40.09
C ILE A 54 3.94 3.74 39.45
N ASP A 55 3.74 2.56 40.00
CA ASP A 55 4.39 1.32 39.52
C ASP A 55 3.89 0.86 38.15
N ARG A 56 2.64 1.18 37.83
CA ARG A 56 1.97 0.76 36.59
C ARG A 56 1.23 1.95 35.95
N PRO A 57 1.96 2.87 35.32
CA PRO A 57 1.33 3.95 34.57
C PRO A 57 0.49 3.38 33.42
N LYS A 58 -0.60 4.03 33.06
CA LYS A 58 -1.61 3.53 32.13
C LYS A 58 -1.60 4.31 30.82
N PHE A 59 -1.66 3.58 29.70
CA PHE A 59 -2.10 4.15 28.42
C PHE A 59 -3.54 3.65 28.16
N LEU A 60 -4.44 4.58 27.88
CA LEU A 60 -5.81 4.32 27.51
C LEU A 60 -6.04 4.85 26.10
N GLY A 61 -6.56 4.05 25.22
CA GLY A 61 -6.90 4.41 23.85
C GLY A 61 -8.37 4.20 23.56
N ALA A 62 -9.00 5.15 22.88
CA ALA A 62 -10.32 4.97 22.29
C ALA A 62 -10.22 5.19 20.80
N THR A 63 -10.86 4.33 20.01
CA THR A 63 -10.82 4.45 18.56
C THR A 63 -11.78 3.51 17.86
N ASN A 64 -12.10 3.84 16.61
CA ASN A 64 -12.71 2.96 15.64
C ASN A 64 -11.66 2.43 14.65
N PRO A 65 -11.93 1.34 13.90
CA PRO A 65 -11.11 0.94 12.79
C PRO A 65 -10.97 2.08 11.74
N GLY A 66 -9.84 2.14 11.04
CA GLY A 66 -9.56 3.15 10.00
C GLY A 66 -8.42 4.10 10.38
N GLY A 67 -8.04 4.97 9.44
CA GLY A 67 -6.94 5.91 9.61
C GLY A 67 -5.54 5.29 9.45
N ILE A 68 -4.52 6.15 9.48
CA ILE A 68 -3.12 5.77 9.22
C ILE A 68 -2.56 4.76 10.23
N GLY A 69 -3.07 4.76 11.46
CA GLY A 69 -2.66 3.86 12.53
C GLY A 69 -3.45 2.56 12.60
N HIS A 70 -4.40 2.33 11.70
CA HIS A 70 -5.27 1.15 11.75
C HIS A 70 -4.48 -0.16 11.92
N THR A 71 -3.46 -0.35 11.12
CA THR A 71 -2.70 -1.60 11.06
C THR A 71 -1.95 -1.89 12.36
N TRP A 72 -1.21 -0.93 12.90
CA TRP A 72 -0.45 -1.17 14.13
C TRP A 72 -1.36 -1.33 15.36
N VAL A 73 -2.49 -0.59 15.41
CA VAL A 73 -3.49 -0.76 16.49
C VAL A 73 -4.14 -2.14 16.39
N LYS A 74 -4.55 -2.56 15.19
CA LYS A 74 -5.08 -3.90 14.94
C LYS A 74 -4.08 -4.98 15.35
N ASN A 75 -2.84 -4.88 14.90
CA ASN A 75 -1.79 -5.83 15.22
C ASN A 75 -1.60 -5.98 16.73
N TYR A 76 -1.47 -4.88 17.46
CA TYR A 76 -1.12 -4.93 18.88
C TYR A 76 -2.30 -5.30 19.77
N TRP A 77 -3.48 -4.70 19.58
CA TRP A 77 -4.62 -4.90 20.49
C TRP A 77 -5.63 -5.94 20.00
N HIS A 78 -5.80 -6.08 18.68
CA HIS A 78 -6.82 -7.00 18.14
C HIS A 78 -6.25 -8.38 17.83
N ASP A 79 -5.13 -8.43 17.08
CA ASP A 79 -4.54 -9.67 16.56
C ASP A 79 -3.44 -10.23 17.48
N HIS A 80 -2.98 -9.46 18.47
CA HIS A 80 -1.86 -9.80 19.38
C HIS A 80 -0.59 -10.21 18.61
N LYS A 81 -0.31 -9.52 17.49
CA LYS A 81 0.92 -9.67 16.69
C LYS A 81 1.91 -8.58 17.10
N PHE A 82 3.02 -8.99 17.69
CA PHE A 82 4.02 -8.06 18.22
C PHE A 82 5.37 -8.23 17.54
N PRO A 83 6.15 -7.15 17.38
CA PRO A 83 7.56 -7.28 17.08
C PRO A 83 8.31 -7.89 18.28
N PRO A 84 9.49 -8.52 18.07
CA PRO A 84 10.23 -9.23 19.12
C PRO A 84 10.46 -8.40 20.39
N GLU A 85 10.64 -7.09 20.26
CA GLU A 85 10.91 -6.17 21.37
C GLU A 85 9.70 -5.98 22.30
N LEU A 86 8.51 -6.23 21.83
CA LEU A 86 7.26 -6.07 22.59
C LEU A 86 6.66 -7.40 23.04
N GLU A 87 7.19 -8.53 22.57
CA GLU A 87 6.64 -9.86 22.87
C GLU A 87 6.59 -10.15 24.38
N THR A 88 7.57 -9.66 25.14
CA THR A 88 7.64 -9.84 26.60
C THR A 88 6.57 -9.09 27.39
N ILE A 89 5.94 -8.10 26.77
CA ILE A 89 4.91 -7.27 27.41
C ILE A 89 3.54 -7.40 26.72
N ARG A 90 3.37 -8.38 25.83
CA ARG A 90 2.14 -8.60 25.07
C ARG A 90 0.87 -8.66 25.93
N ASP A 91 0.95 -9.24 27.10
CA ASP A 91 -0.19 -9.41 28.02
C ASP A 91 -0.62 -8.08 28.66
N GLN A 92 0.14 -7.01 28.49
CA GLN A 92 -0.23 -5.67 28.95
C GLN A 92 -1.16 -4.96 27.95
N PHE A 93 -1.31 -5.50 26.74
CA PHE A 93 -2.19 -4.94 25.70
C PHE A 93 -3.57 -5.61 25.78
N VAL A 94 -4.54 -4.87 26.23
CA VAL A 94 -5.92 -5.36 26.45
C VAL A 94 -6.89 -4.57 25.59
N LEU A 95 -7.69 -5.26 24.78
CA LEU A 95 -8.75 -4.68 23.99
C LEU A 95 -10.09 -4.89 24.69
N VAL A 96 -10.80 -3.78 24.94
CA VAL A 96 -12.20 -3.81 25.37
C VAL A 96 -13.07 -3.46 24.16
N LYS A 97 -13.75 -4.45 23.61
CA LYS A 97 -14.69 -4.23 22.49
C LYS A 97 -15.98 -3.60 23.01
N ALA A 98 -16.40 -2.52 22.35
CA ALA A 98 -17.68 -1.85 22.64
C ALA A 98 -18.43 -1.65 21.31
N LYS A 99 -19.74 -1.82 21.35
CA LYS A 99 -20.63 -1.55 20.21
C LYS A 99 -21.58 -0.41 20.59
N SER A 100 -22.10 0.29 19.59
CA SER A 100 -23.13 1.31 19.81
C SER A 100 -24.35 0.78 20.55
N SER A 101 -24.70 -0.51 20.33
CA SER A 101 -25.79 -1.19 21.06
C SER A 101 -25.55 -1.37 22.55
N ASP A 102 -24.30 -1.30 23.00
CA ASP A 102 -23.94 -1.50 24.42
C ASP A 102 -24.11 -0.20 25.24
N ASN A 103 -24.33 0.93 24.57
CA ASN A 103 -24.52 2.22 25.22
C ASN A 103 -26.02 2.54 25.42
N PRO A 104 -26.56 2.40 26.63
CA PRO A 104 -28.00 2.65 26.92
C PRO A 104 -28.37 4.14 26.84
N HIS A 105 -27.42 5.04 26.76
CA HIS A 105 -27.66 6.50 26.76
C HIS A 105 -27.75 7.09 25.36
N LEU A 106 -27.61 6.27 24.33
CA LEU A 106 -27.71 6.76 22.92
C LEU A 106 -29.20 7.06 22.59
N PRO A 107 -29.45 8.08 21.77
CA PRO A 107 -30.80 8.36 21.29
C PRO A 107 -31.41 7.15 20.58
N ALA A 108 -32.71 6.97 20.72
CA ALA A 108 -33.46 5.91 20.04
C ALA A 108 -33.17 5.94 18.51
N GLY A 109 -32.98 4.77 17.95
CA GLY A 109 -32.64 4.61 16.51
C GLY A 109 -31.22 5.05 16.10
N TYR A 110 -30.35 5.40 17.06
CA TYR A 110 -28.96 5.75 16.70
C TYR A 110 -28.23 4.56 16.07
N HIS A 111 -28.34 3.39 16.66
CA HIS A 111 -27.73 2.16 16.12
C HIS A 111 -28.23 1.84 14.71
N ASP A 112 -29.55 1.95 14.49
CA ASP A 112 -30.14 1.69 13.17
C ASP A 112 -29.63 2.68 12.12
N ARG A 113 -29.45 3.95 12.49
CA ARG A 113 -28.83 4.96 11.60
C ARG A 113 -27.41 4.61 11.22
N LEU A 114 -26.60 4.07 12.13
CA LEU A 114 -25.24 3.60 11.79
C LEU A 114 -25.27 2.47 10.76
N LEU A 115 -26.26 1.59 10.82
CA LEU A 115 -26.40 0.50 9.85
C LEU A 115 -26.89 0.96 8.46
N THR A 116 -27.40 2.19 8.34
CA THR A 116 -27.76 2.80 7.04
C THR A 116 -26.60 3.50 6.34
N LEU A 117 -25.44 3.58 6.97
CA LEU A 117 -24.20 4.07 6.33
C LEU A 117 -23.79 3.16 5.17
N PRO A 118 -22.92 3.64 4.26
CA PRO A 118 -22.31 2.79 3.27
C PRO A 118 -21.80 1.48 3.89
N PRO A 119 -21.87 0.33 3.19
CA PRO A 119 -21.63 -1.00 3.79
C PRO A 119 -20.34 -1.10 4.58
N ASP A 120 -19.23 -0.55 4.08
CA ASP A 120 -17.93 -0.59 4.76
C ASP A 120 -17.94 0.27 6.03
N MET A 121 -18.52 1.47 5.97
CA MET A 121 -18.69 2.31 7.17
C MET A 121 -19.62 1.67 8.20
N ALA A 122 -20.71 1.05 7.78
CA ALA A 122 -21.62 0.34 8.68
C ALA A 122 -20.92 -0.85 9.36
N ARG A 123 -20.06 -1.58 8.66
CA ARG A 123 -19.24 -2.65 9.23
C ARG A 123 -18.22 -2.09 10.22
N MET A 124 -17.50 -1.04 9.83
CA MET A 124 -16.45 -0.41 10.62
C MET A 124 -17.00 0.23 11.90
N VAL A 125 -17.89 1.23 11.76
CA VAL A 125 -18.39 2.04 12.89
C VAL A 125 -19.55 1.36 13.61
N GLY A 126 -20.47 0.72 12.88
CA GLY A 126 -21.65 0.08 13.45
C GLY A 126 -21.35 -1.26 14.11
N ARG A 127 -20.43 -2.06 13.55
CA ARG A 127 -20.10 -3.42 14.03
C ARG A 127 -18.72 -3.56 14.65
N GLY A 128 -17.84 -2.53 14.50
CA GLY A 128 -16.45 -2.57 14.97
C GLY A 128 -15.62 -3.63 14.24
N ASP A 129 -15.83 -3.78 12.92
CA ASP A 129 -15.10 -4.75 12.10
C ASP A 129 -13.72 -4.20 11.74
N TRP A 130 -12.67 -4.77 12.31
CA TRP A 130 -11.28 -4.38 12.07
C TRP A 130 -10.69 -4.92 10.77
N ASN A 131 -11.43 -5.70 10.01
CA ASN A 131 -10.97 -6.20 8.71
C ASN A 131 -11.38 -5.30 7.53
N VAL A 132 -12.19 -4.28 7.82
CA VAL A 132 -12.66 -3.31 6.82
C VAL A 132 -12.50 -1.91 7.39
N TYR A 133 -12.02 -0.97 6.55
CA TYR A 133 -12.00 0.44 6.90
C TYR A 133 -12.19 1.31 5.66
N THR A 134 -12.76 2.49 5.90
CA THR A 134 -13.05 3.45 4.83
C THR A 134 -11.77 3.92 4.17
N GLY A 135 -11.79 4.00 2.84
CA GLY A 135 -10.65 4.46 2.06
C GLY A 135 -9.64 3.38 1.68
N GLN A 136 -9.83 2.12 2.11
CA GLN A 136 -8.98 1.01 1.67
C GLN A 136 -8.98 0.91 0.14
N TYR A 137 -7.78 0.76 -0.44
CA TYR A 137 -7.68 0.66 -1.90
C TYR A 137 -8.06 -0.72 -2.41
N PHE A 138 -7.68 -1.79 -1.68
CA PHE A 138 -7.96 -3.19 -2.02
C PHE A 138 -8.94 -3.84 -1.03
N PRO A 139 -10.21 -3.40 -0.94
CA PRO A 139 -11.17 -3.99 -0.02
C PRO A 139 -11.50 -5.46 -0.35
N GLN A 140 -11.23 -5.90 -1.58
CA GLN A 140 -11.42 -7.29 -2.04
C GLN A 140 -10.27 -8.22 -1.62
N PHE A 141 -9.16 -7.69 -1.10
CA PHE A 141 -8.06 -8.54 -0.62
C PHE A 141 -8.45 -9.26 0.66
N GLU A 142 -8.41 -10.59 0.61
CA GLU A 142 -8.67 -11.48 1.74
C GLU A 142 -7.53 -12.49 1.84
N GLU A 143 -6.82 -12.56 2.97
CA GLU A 143 -5.72 -13.51 3.13
C GLU A 143 -6.18 -14.96 2.92
N SER A 144 -7.36 -15.32 3.46
CA SER A 144 -7.93 -16.67 3.31
C SER A 144 -8.19 -17.10 1.87
N ARG A 145 -8.42 -16.12 0.98
CA ARG A 145 -8.72 -16.32 -0.43
C ARG A 145 -7.49 -16.19 -1.30
N HIS A 146 -6.66 -15.18 -1.07
CA HIS A 146 -5.61 -14.76 -1.99
C HIS A 146 -4.21 -15.24 -1.59
N VAL A 147 -4.04 -15.67 -0.32
CA VAL A 147 -2.73 -16.13 0.15
C VAL A 147 -2.65 -17.66 0.15
N LEU A 148 -1.59 -18.18 -0.44
CA LEU A 148 -1.29 -19.60 -0.49
C LEU A 148 -0.12 -19.92 0.43
N LYS A 149 -0.13 -21.11 1.02
CA LYS A 149 1.08 -21.64 1.66
C LYS A 149 2.18 -21.82 0.62
N ALA A 150 3.42 -21.50 0.97
CA ALA A 150 4.57 -21.59 0.06
C ALA A 150 4.69 -22.95 -0.62
N ALA A 151 4.39 -24.03 0.12
CA ALA A 151 4.40 -25.38 -0.44
C ALA A 151 3.32 -25.57 -1.54
N ASP A 152 2.16 -24.97 -1.38
CA ASP A 152 1.06 -25.09 -2.34
C ASP A 152 1.27 -24.14 -3.53
N ALA A 153 1.77 -22.93 -3.29
CA ALA A 153 2.16 -22.02 -4.36
C ALA A 153 3.17 -22.68 -5.31
N VAL A 154 4.18 -23.38 -4.76
CA VAL A 154 5.17 -24.10 -5.57
C VAL A 154 4.58 -25.25 -6.38
N LYS A 155 3.60 -25.98 -5.85
CA LYS A 155 2.91 -27.06 -6.61
C LYS A 155 2.17 -26.51 -7.83
N LEU A 156 1.69 -25.27 -7.76
CA LEU A 156 1.03 -24.60 -8.87
C LEU A 156 2.01 -24.12 -9.94
N LEU A 157 3.26 -23.86 -9.59
CA LEU A 157 4.28 -23.44 -10.55
C LEU A 157 4.62 -24.61 -11.50
N LYS A 158 4.43 -24.40 -12.80
CA LYS A 158 4.72 -25.38 -13.83
C LYS A 158 5.91 -24.95 -14.70
N PRO A 159 6.66 -25.91 -15.29
CA PRO A 159 7.82 -25.59 -16.11
C PRO A 159 7.53 -24.66 -17.30
N TRP A 160 6.31 -24.64 -17.81
CA TRP A 160 5.91 -23.82 -18.95
C TRP A 160 5.36 -22.46 -18.56
N HIS A 161 5.17 -22.17 -17.25
CA HIS A 161 4.74 -20.85 -16.82
C HIS A 161 5.79 -19.79 -17.16
N THR A 162 5.31 -18.65 -17.60
CA THR A 162 6.16 -17.48 -17.80
C THR A 162 6.56 -16.91 -16.47
N ARG A 163 7.87 -16.81 -16.21
CA ARG A 163 8.44 -16.28 -14.96
C ARG A 163 9.12 -14.94 -15.18
N TRP A 164 8.99 -14.03 -14.23
CA TRP A 164 9.70 -12.76 -14.21
C TRP A 164 9.96 -12.29 -12.78
N ILE A 165 10.83 -11.31 -12.65
CA ILE A 165 11.11 -10.61 -11.40
C ILE A 165 10.74 -9.14 -11.58
N SER A 166 10.30 -8.48 -10.52
CA SER A 166 10.12 -7.02 -10.48
C SER A 166 10.80 -6.43 -9.26
N GLY A 167 11.09 -5.14 -9.30
CA GLY A 167 11.75 -4.50 -8.18
C GLY A 167 11.41 -3.03 -8.02
N ASP A 168 11.33 -2.60 -6.78
CA ASP A 168 11.37 -1.22 -6.38
C ASP A 168 12.62 -0.94 -5.56
N TRP A 169 13.34 0.11 -5.93
CA TRP A 169 14.62 0.44 -5.34
C TRP A 169 14.48 1.41 -4.17
N GLY A 170 15.13 1.07 -3.07
CA GLY A 170 15.38 1.95 -1.94
C GLY A 170 16.74 1.69 -1.32
N PHE A 171 17.27 2.64 -0.55
CA PHE A 171 18.43 2.46 0.32
C PHE A 171 18.06 2.78 1.76
N GLU A 172 17.74 4.02 2.10
CA GLU A 172 17.14 4.36 3.41
C GLU A 172 15.69 3.87 3.50
N HIS A 173 14.91 4.02 2.42
CA HIS A 173 13.68 3.28 2.22
C HIS A 173 14.00 1.84 1.81
N PRO A 174 13.12 0.88 2.10
CA PRO A 174 13.32 -0.49 1.67
C PRO A 174 13.41 -0.63 0.15
N ALA A 175 14.22 -1.58 -0.30
CA ALA A 175 14.07 -2.13 -1.64
C ALA A 175 13.29 -3.45 -1.56
N CYS A 176 12.42 -3.67 -2.51
CA CYS A 176 11.55 -4.85 -2.57
C CYS A 176 11.61 -5.51 -3.94
N TRP A 177 11.80 -6.82 -3.94
CA TRP A 177 11.92 -7.62 -5.16
C TRP A 177 10.96 -8.79 -5.07
N HIS A 178 10.15 -8.99 -6.13
CA HIS A 178 9.18 -10.08 -6.21
C HIS A 178 9.45 -10.99 -7.38
N TRP A 179 9.29 -12.29 -7.17
CA TRP A 179 9.26 -13.31 -8.21
C TRP A 179 7.81 -13.67 -8.53
N HIS A 180 7.49 -13.61 -9.81
CA HIS A 180 6.16 -13.88 -10.32
C HIS A 180 6.18 -15.00 -11.35
N ALA A 181 5.05 -15.67 -11.49
CA ALA A 181 4.76 -16.55 -12.59
C ALA A 181 3.35 -16.33 -13.09
N LYS A 182 3.11 -16.54 -14.38
CA LYS A 182 1.76 -16.59 -14.93
C LYS A 182 1.54 -17.85 -15.76
N ASP A 183 0.35 -18.35 -15.71
CA ASP A 183 -0.11 -19.46 -16.52
C ASP A 183 -0.67 -18.99 -17.89
N GLU A 184 -1.14 -19.96 -18.67
CA GLU A 184 -1.76 -19.77 -19.99
C GLU A 184 -3.09 -18.99 -19.95
N HIS A 185 -3.70 -18.84 -18.77
CA HIS A 185 -4.94 -18.09 -18.56
C HIS A 185 -4.67 -16.70 -17.96
N ASN A 186 -3.40 -16.25 -17.93
CA ASN A 186 -2.95 -15.02 -17.31
C ASN A 186 -3.24 -14.93 -15.79
N ARG A 187 -3.41 -16.07 -15.09
CA ARG A 187 -3.45 -16.08 -13.64
C ARG A 187 -2.04 -15.94 -13.09
N VAL A 188 -1.86 -15.02 -12.17
CA VAL A 188 -0.56 -14.64 -11.60
C VAL A 188 -0.36 -15.32 -10.25
N ILE A 189 0.84 -15.78 -10.01
CA ILE A 189 1.32 -16.20 -8.68
C ILE A 189 2.55 -15.36 -8.36
N THR A 190 2.49 -14.53 -7.32
CA THR A 190 3.66 -13.92 -6.71
C THR A 190 4.16 -14.90 -5.66
N TYR A 191 5.32 -15.55 -5.91
CA TYR A 191 5.70 -16.74 -5.18
C TYR A 191 6.94 -16.58 -4.31
N ASP A 192 7.64 -15.46 -4.39
CA ASP A 192 8.80 -15.16 -3.55
C ASP A 192 9.05 -13.66 -3.45
N GLU A 193 9.71 -13.26 -2.35
CA GLU A 193 9.99 -11.87 -2.02
C GLU A 193 11.37 -11.75 -1.37
N ILE A 194 12.11 -10.71 -1.71
CA ILE A 194 13.21 -10.19 -0.90
C ILE A 194 12.91 -8.73 -0.58
N TRP A 195 13.01 -8.38 0.69
CA TRP A 195 12.82 -7.04 1.19
C TRP A 195 13.91 -6.72 2.20
N ASN A 196 14.61 -5.59 2.01
CA ASN A 196 15.63 -5.15 2.95
C ASN A 196 15.93 -3.65 2.78
N ARG A 197 16.64 -3.08 3.75
CA ARG A 197 17.12 -1.70 3.77
C ARG A 197 18.64 -1.66 3.85
N ARG A 198 19.23 -0.54 3.42
CA ARG A 198 20.66 -0.24 3.55
C ARG A 198 21.56 -1.29 2.90
N VAL A 199 21.05 -1.92 1.87
CA VAL A 199 21.77 -2.88 1.05
C VAL A 199 22.26 -2.17 -0.21
N GLY A 200 23.54 -2.35 -0.54
CA GLY A 200 24.16 -1.72 -1.70
C GLY A 200 23.78 -2.41 -3.02
N GLU A 201 24.01 -1.70 -4.11
CA GLU A 201 23.63 -2.13 -5.46
C GLU A 201 24.25 -3.47 -5.87
N ILE A 202 25.52 -3.65 -5.59
CA ILE A 202 26.26 -4.91 -5.91
C ILE A 202 25.72 -6.06 -5.06
N GLU A 203 25.49 -5.82 -3.79
CA GLU A 203 24.96 -6.82 -2.87
C GLU A 203 23.53 -7.24 -3.28
N TRP A 204 22.70 -6.30 -3.73
CA TRP A 204 21.40 -6.64 -4.30
C TRP A 204 21.49 -7.55 -5.51
N GLY A 205 22.39 -7.28 -6.46
CA GLY A 205 22.63 -8.17 -7.60
C GLY A 205 23.03 -9.58 -7.17
N GLN A 206 23.86 -9.70 -6.12
CA GLN A 206 24.26 -10.98 -5.54
C GLN A 206 23.10 -11.70 -4.85
N LEU A 207 22.29 -11.01 -4.05
CA LEU A 207 21.13 -11.57 -3.36
C LEU A 207 20.09 -12.11 -4.35
N ILE A 208 19.78 -11.33 -5.39
CA ILE A 208 18.87 -11.75 -6.46
C ILE A 208 19.41 -12.99 -7.16
N THR A 209 20.71 -13.01 -7.46
CA THR A 209 21.37 -14.15 -8.09
C THR A 209 21.32 -15.41 -7.24
N ALA A 210 21.63 -15.27 -5.96
CA ALA A 210 21.57 -16.39 -5.01
C ALA A 210 20.16 -16.95 -4.87
N ARG A 211 19.14 -16.08 -4.82
CA ARG A 211 17.76 -16.49 -4.73
C ARG A 211 17.29 -17.20 -6.01
N GLU A 212 17.64 -16.70 -7.18
CA GLU A 212 17.29 -17.37 -8.44
C GLU A 212 18.02 -18.69 -8.62
N ALA A 213 19.25 -18.83 -8.11
CA ALA A 213 19.96 -20.11 -8.07
C ALA A 213 19.24 -21.16 -7.19
N GLN A 214 18.68 -20.75 -6.05
CA GLN A 214 17.82 -21.62 -5.23
C GLN A 214 16.58 -22.08 -5.98
N TRP A 215 15.93 -21.17 -6.71
CA TRP A 215 14.78 -21.52 -7.55
C TRP A 215 15.17 -22.44 -8.70
N LYS A 216 16.31 -22.22 -9.34
CA LYS A 216 16.84 -23.10 -10.38
C LYS A 216 17.07 -24.53 -9.83
N ALA A 217 17.67 -24.63 -8.66
CA ALA A 217 17.87 -25.93 -8.01
C ALA A 217 16.53 -26.62 -7.68
N ARG A 218 15.54 -25.86 -7.21
CA ARG A 218 14.22 -26.38 -6.84
C ARG A 218 13.40 -26.86 -8.04
N PHE A 219 13.48 -26.15 -9.17
CA PHE A 219 12.80 -26.56 -10.41
C PHE A 219 13.52 -27.71 -11.13
N GLY A 220 14.82 -27.90 -10.89
CA GLY A 220 15.62 -28.95 -11.55
C GLY A 220 15.53 -28.86 -13.08
N GLU A 221 15.24 -29.97 -13.76
CA GLU A 221 15.07 -30.03 -15.22
C GLU A 221 13.90 -29.20 -15.74
N GLY A 222 12.93 -28.89 -14.90
CA GLY A 222 11.79 -28.03 -15.20
C GLY A 222 12.11 -26.54 -15.17
N TYR A 223 13.34 -26.14 -14.83
CA TYR A 223 13.71 -24.74 -14.75
C TYR A 223 13.55 -24.03 -16.10
N ARG A 224 12.94 -22.85 -16.06
CA ARG A 224 12.90 -21.89 -17.17
C ARG A 224 13.45 -20.56 -16.67
N PRO A 225 14.32 -19.87 -17.46
CA PRO A 225 14.87 -18.58 -17.11
C PRO A 225 13.76 -17.54 -16.90
N LEU A 226 14.06 -16.53 -16.09
CA LEU A 226 13.24 -15.34 -15.98
C LEU A 226 13.19 -14.63 -17.35
N GLN A 227 12.01 -14.16 -17.76
CA GLN A 227 11.83 -13.53 -19.07
C GLN A 227 12.00 -12.01 -19.03
N SER A 228 11.77 -11.38 -17.87
CA SER A 228 11.78 -9.93 -17.75
C SER A 228 12.14 -9.48 -16.34
N PHE A 229 12.59 -8.23 -16.22
CA PHE A 229 12.95 -7.59 -14.97
C PHE A 229 12.57 -6.10 -15.00
N PRO A 230 11.26 -5.74 -14.94
CA PRO A 230 10.86 -4.36 -14.77
C PRO A 230 11.30 -3.86 -13.39
N PHE A 231 11.82 -2.65 -13.39
CA PHE A 231 12.47 -2.04 -12.24
C PHE A 231 12.03 -0.60 -12.10
N SER A 232 11.84 -0.13 -10.87
CA SER A 232 11.50 1.27 -10.63
C SER A 232 12.57 2.20 -11.21
N TRP A 233 12.11 3.08 -12.08
CA TRP A 233 12.98 3.99 -12.81
C TRP A 233 12.66 5.43 -12.42
N ASP A 234 13.26 5.88 -11.35
CA ASP A 234 13.29 7.29 -11.04
C ASP A 234 14.53 7.92 -11.68
N ALA A 235 14.30 8.80 -12.63
CA ALA A 235 15.37 9.49 -13.38
C ALA A 235 16.34 10.25 -12.46
N GLY A 236 15.91 10.66 -11.28
CA GLY A 236 16.75 11.31 -10.26
C GLY A 236 17.74 10.36 -9.58
N LYS A 237 17.35 9.09 -9.38
CA LYS A 237 18.17 8.07 -8.70
C LYS A 237 19.12 7.32 -9.65
N LEU A 238 18.88 7.38 -10.93
CA LEU A 238 19.54 6.57 -11.96
C LEU A 238 20.52 7.36 -12.83
N SER A 239 20.54 8.68 -12.70
CA SER A 239 21.47 9.54 -13.43
C SER A 239 22.86 9.49 -12.79
N PRO A 240 23.95 9.38 -13.57
CA PRO A 240 25.30 9.59 -13.09
C PRO A 240 25.51 10.97 -12.41
N ARG A 241 24.63 11.94 -12.68
CA ARG A 241 24.66 13.28 -12.08
C ARG A 241 24.31 13.31 -10.60
N SER A 242 23.54 12.33 -10.10
CA SER A 242 23.21 12.25 -8.67
C SER A 242 24.35 11.67 -7.82
N ARG A 243 25.33 11.03 -8.47
CA ARG A 243 26.54 10.46 -7.81
C ARG A 243 27.80 10.73 -8.61
N PRO A 244 28.36 11.93 -8.59
CA PRO A 244 29.52 12.30 -9.41
C PRO A 244 30.78 11.45 -9.14
N LYS A 245 30.85 10.71 -8.05
CA LYS A 245 31.96 9.77 -7.73
C LYS A 245 31.80 8.38 -8.35
N TYR A 246 30.63 8.04 -8.90
CA TYR A 246 30.38 6.74 -9.48
C TYR A 246 30.01 6.88 -10.97
N PRO A 247 30.81 6.34 -11.88
CA PRO A 247 30.55 6.45 -13.33
C PRO A 247 29.36 5.60 -13.80
N LYS A 248 28.83 4.69 -12.95
CA LYS A 248 27.73 3.81 -13.26
C LYS A 248 26.47 4.19 -12.49
N SER A 249 25.31 4.02 -13.12
CA SER A 249 24.02 4.17 -12.46
C SER A 249 23.75 2.99 -11.52
N ILE A 250 22.77 3.16 -10.62
CA ILE A 250 22.28 2.09 -9.71
C ILE A 250 21.94 0.82 -10.51
N VAL A 251 21.15 0.97 -11.58
CA VAL A 251 20.73 -0.16 -12.43
C VAL A 251 21.94 -0.84 -13.07
N GLN A 252 22.94 -0.08 -13.52
CA GLN A 252 24.16 -0.67 -14.08
C GLN A 252 24.94 -1.48 -13.03
N LEU A 253 25.06 -0.97 -11.79
CA LEU A 253 25.73 -1.68 -10.72
C LEU A 253 25.00 -2.97 -10.33
N VAL A 254 23.68 -2.92 -10.17
CA VAL A 254 22.86 -4.13 -9.95
C VAL A 254 23.03 -5.10 -11.11
N SER A 255 22.90 -4.61 -12.36
CA SER A 255 23.01 -5.44 -13.58
C SER A 255 24.35 -6.14 -13.72
N ASP A 256 25.45 -5.45 -13.39
CA ASP A 256 26.79 -6.00 -13.48
C ASP A 256 27.04 -7.10 -12.43
N ALA A 257 26.31 -7.07 -11.32
CA ALA A 257 26.40 -8.06 -10.24
C ALA A 257 25.41 -9.23 -10.40
N LEU A 258 24.50 -9.17 -11.38
CA LEU A 258 23.58 -10.27 -11.68
C LEU A 258 24.30 -11.44 -12.33
N GLY A 259 23.94 -12.66 -11.90
CA GLY A 259 24.43 -13.90 -12.50
C GLY A 259 23.92 -14.14 -13.91
N ALA A 260 24.63 -15.02 -14.62
CA ALA A 260 24.25 -15.42 -15.96
C ALA A 260 22.84 -16.03 -16.01
N GLY A 261 22.06 -15.63 -17.02
CA GLY A 261 20.70 -16.13 -17.24
C GLY A 261 19.61 -15.34 -16.52
N ILE A 262 19.95 -14.32 -15.71
CA ILE A 262 19.00 -13.37 -15.17
C ILE A 262 18.88 -12.19 -16.15
N PRO A 263 17.67 -11.78 -16.55
CA PRO A 263 17.50 -10.65 -17.47
C PRO A 263 18.00 -9.37 -16.83
N LYS A 264 18.51 -8.47 -17.66
CA LYS A 264 18.93 -7.15 -17.17
C LYS A 264 17.70 -6.34 -16.74
N PRO A 265 17.81 -5.59 -15.63
CA PRO A 265 16.77 -4.66 -15.22
C PRO A 265 16.50 -3.63 -16.33
N HIS A 266 15.24 -3.34 -16.56
CA HIS A 266 14.79 -2.33 -17.49
C HIS A 266 13.70 -1.46 -16.86
N PRO A 267 13.49 -0.22 -17.32
CA PRO A 267 12.49 0.67 -16.74
C PRO A 267 11.10 0.06 -16.74
N ALA A 268 10.43 0.11 -15.60
CA ALA A 268 9.00 -0.08 -15.53
C ALA A 268 8.27 1.12 -16.16
N ASP A 269 7.01 0.94 -16.50
CA ASP A 269 6.20 2.03 -17.05
C ASP A 269 6.01 3.13 -16.01
N SER A 270 6.51 4.32 -16.32
CA SER A 270 6.42 5.55 -15.51
C SER A 270 5.64 6.66 -16.22
N THR A 271 4.88 6.33 -17.26
CA THR A 271 4.02 7.32 -17.95
C THR A 271 2.94 7.85 -17.01
N PRO A 272 2.49 9.10 -17.17
CA PRO A 272 1.40 9.63 -16.35
C PRO A 272 0.19 8.71 -16.36
N GLY A 273 -0.32 8.37 -15.16
CA GLY A 273 -1.43 7.43 -14.98
C GLY A 273 -1.03 5.95 -14.95
N SER A 274 0.23 5.59 -15.20
CA SER A 274 0.68 4.18 -15.14
C SER A 274 0.53 3.59 -13.74
N ARG A 275 0.79 4.36 -12.69
CA ARG A 275 0.62 3.91 -11.31
C ARG A 275 -0.84 3.55 -11.02
N MET A 276 -1.76 4.43 -11.36
CA MET A 276 -3.20 4.22 -11.20
C MET A 276 -3.69 3.02 -12.02
N SER A 277 -3.32 2.92 -13.30
CA SER A 277 -3.74 1.81 -14.15
C SER A 277 -3.20 0.46 -13.68
N GLY A 278 -1.97 0.43 -13.14
CA GLY A 278 -1.37 -0.76 -12.56
C GLY A 278 -2.08 -1.22 -11.28
N TYR A 279 -2.42 -0.32 -10.39
CA TYR A 279 -3.19 -0.63 -9.18
C TYR A 279 -4.62 -1.10 -9.51
N ARG A 280 -5.27 -0.50 -10.51
CA ARG A 280 -6.57 -0.99 -11.00
C ARG A 280 -6.48 -2.41 -11.56
N LEU A 281 -5.42 -2.73 -12.30
CA LEU A 281 -5.18 -4.08 -12.79
C LEU A 281 -5.02 -5.08 -11.62
N MET A 282 -4.24 -4.71 -10.59
CA MET A 282 -4.11 -5.54 -9.39
C MET A 282 -5.46 -5.75 -8.68
N ALA A 283 -6.26 -4.69 -8.55
CA ALA A 283 -7.60 -4.76 -7.98
C ALA A 283 -8.50 -5.73 -8.77
N GLN A 284 -8.49 -5.64 -10.10
CA GLN A 284 -9.23 -6.54 -10.97
C GLN A 284 -8.78 -8.00 -10.83
N LEU A 285 -7.49 -8.25 -10.73
CA LEU A 285 -6.94 -9.60 -10.55
C LEU A 285 -7.32 -10.21 -9.20
N LEU A 286 -7.36 -9.39 -8.14
CA LEU A 286 -7.85 -9.83 -6.83
C LEU A 286 -9.36 -10.13 -6.88
N ASP A 287 -10.15 -9.24 -7.47
CA ASP A 287 -11.60 -9.41 -7.57
C ASP A 287 -11.99 -10.68 -8.32
N THR A 288 -11.30 -10.96 -9.42
CA THR A 288 -11.52 -12.15 -10.27
C THR A 288 -10.79 -13.40 -9.81
N ASP A 289 -10.08 -13.36 -8.69
CA ASP A 289 -9.28 -14.48 -8.15
C ASP A 289 -8.14 -14.94 -9.09
N HIS A 290 -7.65 -14.04 -9.93
CA HIS A 290 -6.56 -14.31 -10.87
C HIS A 290 -5.17 -13.94 -10.34
N TRP A 291 -5.07 -13.50 -9.10
CA TRP A 291 -3.78 -13.24 -8.45
C TRP A 291 -3.71 -13.93 -7.09
N LYS A 292 -2.74 -14.81 -6.96
CA LYS A 292 -2.39 -15.48 -5.70
C LYS A 292 -1.02 -15.04 -5.24
N ILE A 293 -0.86 -14.97 -3.93
CA ILE A 293 0.38 -14.54 -3.27
C ILE A 293 0.81 -15.66 -2.33
N SER A 294 2.06 -16.05 -2.41
CA SER A 294 2.64 -17.02 -1.47
C SER A 294 2.86 -16.37 -0.09
N ASP A 295 2.69 -17.12 0.99
CA ASP A 295 3.06 -16.68 2.34
C ASP A 295 4.58 -16.47 2.52
N SER A 296 5.39 -16.77 1.50
CA SER A 296 6.79 -16.32 1.38
C SER A 296 6.95 -14.85 0.93
N CYS A 297 5.83 -14.12 0.72
CA CYS A 297 5.82 -12.69 0.43
C CYS A 297 5.18 -11.89 1.59
N PRO A 298 5.73 -11.95 2.82
CA PRO A 298 5.09 -11.39 4.00
C PRO A 298 4.89 -9.88 3.92
N ARG A 299 5.81 -9.15 3.29
CA ARG A 299 5.72 -7.69 3.20
C ARG A 299 4.65 -7.23 2.21
N LEU A 300 4.49 -7.93 1.09
CA LEU A 300 3.40 -7.68 0.17
C LEU A 300 2.04 -7.96 0.81
N ILE A 301 1.92 -9.08 1.54
CA ILE A 301 0.69 -9.45 2.26
C ILE A 301 0.35 -8.42 3.33
N GLU A 302 1.35 -7.94 4.08
CA GLU A 302 1.18 -6.91 5.10
C GLU A 302 0.80 -5.55 4.47
N CYS A 303 1.39 -5.21 3.32
CA CYS A 303 1.21 -3.94 2.65
C CYS A 303 -0.19 -3.78 2.02
N LEU A 304 -0.68 -4.78 1.29
CA LEU A 304 -1.92 -4.65 0.50
C LEU A 304 -3.13 -4.14 1.28
N PRO A 305 -3.42 -4.65 2.50
CA PRO A 305 -4.56 -4.16 3.28
C PRO A 305 -4.35 -2.75 3.87
N THR A 306 -3.12 -2.23 3.89
CA THR A 306 -2.81 -0.91 4.48
C THR A 306 -2.92 0.23 3.47
N LEU A 307 -3.01 -0.08 2.18
CA LEU A 307 -3.07 0.93 1.14
C LEU A 307 -4.42 1.63 1.14
N ILE A 308 -4.39 2.95 1.19
CA ILE A 308 -5.58 3.80 1.20
C ILE A 308 -5.65 4.62 -0.09
N ARG A 309 -6.88 5.03 -0.43
CA ARG A 309 -7.11 5.93 -1.56
C ARG A 309 -6.60 7.32 -1.23
N ASP A 310 -6.06 7.98 -2.23
CA ASP A 310 -5.70 9.40 -2.11
C ASP A 310 -6.99 10.23 -1.98
N GLU A 311 -7.02 11.19 -1.06
CA GLU A 311 -8.20 12.04 -0.85
C GLU A 311 -8.44 12.99 -2.01
N ASP A 312 -7.37 13.45 -2.67
CA ASP A 312 -7.43 14.36 -3.82
C ASP A 312 -7.70 13.62 -5.14
N ASP A 313 -7.31 12.34 -5.22
CA ASP A 313 -7.54 11.45 -6.38
C ASP A 313 -7.91 10.05 -5.90
N THR A 314 -9.19 9.82 -5.66
CA THR A 314 -9.73 8.55 -5.13
C THR A 314 -9.51 7.34 -6.03
N GLU A 315 -9.04 7.53 -7.26
CA GLU A 315 -8.64 6.46 -8.16
C GLU A 315 -7.17 6.06 -7.97
N SER A 316 -6.40 6.87 -7.25
CA SER A 316 -5.00 6.64 -6.92
C SER A 316 -4.82 6.08 -5.51
N VAL A 317 -3.68 5.45 -5.29
CA VAL A 317 -3.22 5.05 -3.94
C VAL A 317 -2.45 6.20 -3.33
N LEU A 318 -2.78 6.56 -2.10
CA LEU A 318 -1.99 7.52 -1.32
C LEU A 318 -0.56 6.99 -1.18
N LYS A 319 0.41 7.84 -1.53
CA LYS A 319 1.80 7.47 -1.35
C LYS A 319 2.16 7.55 0.12
N VAL A 320 2.63 6.43 0.67
CA VAL A 320 3.04 6.31 2.07
C VAL A 320 4.46 5.79 2.13
N ASP A 321 5.36 6.60 2.65
CA ASP A 321 6.75 6.19 2.83
C ASP A 321 6.88 5.20 4.00
N TYR A 322 7.88 4.33 3.89
CA TYR A 322 8.25 3.43 4.98
C TYR A 322 8.71 4.22 6.21
N ALA A 323 8.23 3.83 7.38
CA ALA A 323 8.72 4.31 8.66
C ALA A 323 8.97 3.13 9.61
N GLU A 324 10.20 3.01 10.11
CA GLU A 324 10.61 1.88 10.96
C GLU A 324 9.74 1.78 12.21
N GLY A 325 9.12 0.61 12.38
CA GLY A 325 8.21 0.35 13.50
C GLY A 325 6.84 1.03 13.39
N ASP A 326 6.52 1.66 12.27
CA ASP A 326 5.27 2.41 12.07
C ASP A 326 4.55 1.95 10.80
N THR A 327 5.04 2.31 9.62
CA THR A 327 4.40 1.94 8.35
C THR A 327 5.32 1.09 7.49
N ILE A 328 4.73 0.11 6.79
CA ILE A 328 5.47 -0.71 5.83
C ILE A 328 5.78 0.05 4.53
N GLY A 329 5.07 1.16 4.28
CA GLY A 329 5.14 1.90 3.02
C GLY A 329 4.41 1.20 1.88
N ASP A 330 4.46 1.81 0.70
CA ASP A 330 3.84 1.29 -0.52
C ASP A 330 4.84 0.54 -1.44
N ASP A 331 6.13 0.51 -1.08
CA ASP A 331 7.21 -0.12 -1.88
C ASP A 331 6.92 -1.58 -2.28
N PRO A 332 6.40 -2.48 -1.39
CA PRO A 332 6.09 -3.86 -1.78
C PRO A 332 4.99 -3.93 -2.84
N ALA A 333 3.95 -3.11 -2.70
CA ALA A 333 2.87 -3.07 -3.68
C ALA A 333 3.30 -2.42 -4.99
N ASP A 334 4.11 -1.38 -4.96
CA ASP A 334 4.65 -0.74 -6.16
C ASP A 334 5.59 -1.70 -6.93
N SER A 335 6.43 -2.47 -6.24
CA SER A 335 7.23 -3.52 -6.87
C SER A 335 6.35 -4.56 -7.57
N ALA A 336 5.34 -5.12 -6.88
CA ALA A 336 4.43 -6.09 -7.47
C ALA A 336 3.63 -5.49 -8.64
N ARG A 337 3.15 -4.25 -8.50
CA ARG A 337 2.43 -3.50 -9.55
C ARG A 337 3.23 -3.40 -10.82
N MET A 338 4.50 -2.97 -10.72
CA MET A 338 5.37 -2.83 -11.88
C MET A 338 5.54 -4.16 -12.63
N GLY A 339 5.73 -5.26 -11.90
CA GLY A 339 5.84 -6.59 -12.47
C GLY A 339 4.57 -7.07 -13.15
N ILE A 340 3.43 -6.95 -12.49
CA ILE A 340 2.13 -7.39 -13.01
C ILE A 340 1.71 -6.54 -14.21
N GLN A 341 1.84 -5.23 -14.10
CA GLN A 341 1.51 -4.30 -15.19
C GLN A 341 2.37 -4.54 -16.43
N HIS A 342 3.67 -4.80 -16.26
CA HIS A 342 4.57 -5.08 -17.37
C HIS A 342 4.16 -6.36 -18.13
N MET A 343 3.75 -7.40 -17.43
CA MET A 343 3.46 -8.71 -18.03
C MET A 343 2.02 -8.90 -18.48
N LEU A 344 1.07 -8.14 -17.94
CA LEU A 344 -0.37 -8.26 -18.23
C LEU A 344 -0.98 -6.96 -18.76
N GLY A 345 -0.33 -5.82 -18.55
CA GLY A 345 -0.79 -4.53 -19.04
C GLY A 345 -0.87 -4.51 -20.58
N SER A 346 -1.78 -3.73 -21.10
CA SER A 346 -1.80 -3.46 -22.54
C SER A 346 -0.46 -2.82 -22.95
N PRO A 347 0.10 -3.17 -24.11
CA PRO A 347 1.31 -2.54 -24.56
C PRO A 347 1.12 -1.02 -24.63
N VAL A 348 2.02 -0.29 -23.97
CA VAL A 348 2.00 1.18 -23.99
C VAL A 348 2.25 1.62 -25.42
N LYS A 349 1.27 2.28 -26.02
CA LYS A 349 1.45 2.83 -27.37
C LYS A 349 2.63 3.82 -27.36
N PRO A 350 3.52 3.78 -28.34
CA PRO A 350 4.61 4.75 -28.47
C PRO A 350 4.07 6.19 -28.35
N LYS A 351 4.85 7.09 -27.73
CA LYS A 351 4.44 8.51 -27.58
C LYS A 351 4.02 9.15 -28.89
N SER A 352 4.65 8.79 -30.02
CA SER A 352 4.27 9.24 -31.35
C SER A 352 2.84 8.83 -31.72
N VAL A 353 2.43 7.59 -31.40
CA VAL A 353 1.09 7.07 -31.67
C VAL A 353 0.06 7.73 -30.76
N GLN A 354 0.38 7.91 -29.47
CA GLN A 354 -0.50 8.62 -28.53
C GLN A 354 -0.72 10.08 -28.94
N LEU A 355 0.33 10.77 -29.38
CA LEU A 355 0.23 12.13 -29.89
C LEU A 355 -0.63 12.18 -31.15
N GLU A 356 -0.43 11.27 -32.10
CA GLU A 356 -1.21 11.17 -33.32
C GLU A 356 -2.71 10.95 -33.01
N GLU A 357 -3.02 10.00 -32.12
CA GLU A 357 -4.41 9.76 -31.69
C GLU A 357 -5.02 10.97 -30.99
N ARG A 358 -4.25 11.68 -30.17
CA ARG A 358 -4.69 12.92 -29.54
C ARG A 358 -4.93 14.02 -30.56
N PHE A 359 -4.05 14.18 -31.53
CA PHE A 359 -4.27 15.12 -32.65
C PHE A 359 -5.49 14.74 -33.47
N GLN A 360 -5.70 13.46 -33.73
CA GLN A 360 -6.88 12.99 -34.48
C GLN A 360 -8.16 13.19 -33.68
N SER A 361 -8.16 12.95 -32.36
CA SER A 361 -9.33 13.22 -31.51
C SER A 361 -9.67 14.70 -31.49
N VAL A 362 -8.65 15.57 -31.34
CA VAL A 362 -8.83 17.03 -31.42
C VAL A 362 -9.37 17.45 -32.80
N ARG A 363 -8.81 16.93 -33.87
CA ARG A 363 -9.32 17.19 -35.23
C ARG A 363 -10.78 16.75 -35.41
N ARG A 364 -11.18 15.60 -34.86
CA ARG A 364 -12.59 15.13 -34.88
C ARG A 364 -13.51 16.03 -34.08
N THR A 365 -13.04 16.56 -32.94
CA THR A 365 -13.84 17.50 -32.11
C THR A 365 -14.03 18.86 -32.80
N PHE A 366 -13.07 19.28 -33.61
CA PHE A 366 -13.13 20.56 -34.36
C PHE A 366 -13.45 20.40 -35.84
N ALA A 367 -13.65 19.15 -36.34
CA ALA A 367 -14.17 18.96 -37.69
C ALA A 367 -15.59 19.52 -37.72
N LYS A 368 -15.82 20.56 -38.54
CA LYS A 368 -17.16 21.11 -38.79
C LYS A 368 -18.09 19.97 -39.19
N PRO A 369 -19.32 19.92 -38.69
CA PRO A 369 -20.32 19.01 -39.21
C PRO A 369 -20.43 19.26 -40.72
N THR A 370 -20.20 18.21 -41.51
CA THR A 370 -20.55 18.23 -42.93
C THR A 370 -22.02 18.56 -43.05
N GLU A 371 -22.34 19.51 -43.91
CA GLU A 371 -23.68 19.95 -44.28
C GLU A 371 -24.59 18.76 -44.56
N ALA A 372 -25.39 18.38 -43.57
CA ALA A 372 -26.59 17.57 -43.73
C ALA A 372 -27.51 17.77 -42.54
N ALA A 373 -27.94 18.99 -42.31
CA ALA A 373 -29.22 19.32 -41.67
C ALA A 373 -29.60 20.71 -42.10
N SER A 374 -30.42 20.75 -43.11
CA SER A 374 -31.11 21.95 -43.56
C SER A 374 -31.89 22.61 -42.42
N GLY A 375 -31.60 23.88 -42.20
CA GLY A 375 -32.60 24.84 -41.80
C GLY A 375 -33.12 24.74 -40.38
N THR A 376 -32.33 25.19 -39.40
CA THR A 376 -32.88 25.94 -38.29
C THR A 376 -31.83 26.97 -37.85
N ASP A 377 -32.24 28.20 -37.96
CA ASP A 377 -31.46 29.40 -37.71
C ASP A 377 -30.91 29.37 -36.26
N PHE A 378 -29.60 29.56 -36.14
CA PHE A 378 -28.86 29.59 -34.86
C PHE A 378 -29.47 30.62 -33.88
N TRP A 379 -30.08 31.70 -34.42
CA TRP A 379 -30.63 32.79 -33.64
C TRP A 379 -31.98 32.48 -32.96
N THR A 380 -32.72 31.50 -33.44
CA THR A 380 -33.98 31.08 -32.80
C THR A 380 -33.80 30.28 -31.52
N ARG A 381 -32.64 29.78 -31.27
CA ARG A 381 -32.31 29.03 -30.04
C ARG A 381 -31.98 29.90 -28.82
N PHE A 382 -31.67 31.18 -29.02
CA PHE A 382 -31.28 32.11 -27.96
C PHE A 382 -32.25 33.27 -27.73
N GLY A 383 -33.48 33.17 -28.19
CA GLY A 383 -34.57 34.10 -27.80
C GLY A 383 -34.40 35.56 -28.24
N GLY A 384 -33.57 35.83 -29.26
CA GLY A 384 -33.44 37.18 -29.83
C GLY A 384 -34.62 37.54 -30.74
N LYS A 385 -35.42 38.54 -30.38
CA LYS A 385 -36.42 39.15 -31.25
C LYS A 385 -35.73 39.83 -32.42
N LYS A 386 -36.23 39.60 -33.66
CA LYS A 386 -35.91 40.45 -34.82
C LYS A 386 -36.31 41.87 -34.50
N VAL A 387 -35.38 42.79 -34.62
CA VAL A 387 -35.66 44.22 -34.73
C VAL A 387 -35.88 44.48 -36.22
N GLU A 388 -37.04 45.04 -36.54
CA GLU A 388 -37.37 45.52 -37.89
C GLU A 388 -36.42 46.64 -38.32
#